data_202d4d53bf6f373042b931b6bc534655
#
_entry.id   202d4d53bf6f373042b931b6bc534655
#
_cell.length_a   1.000
_cell.length_b   1.000
_cell.length_c   1.000
_cell.angle_alpha   90.00
_cell.angle_beta   90.00
_cell.angle_gamma   90.00
#
_symmetry.space_group_name_H-M   'P 1'
#
loop_
_entity.id
_entity.type
_entity.pdbx_description
1 polymer ?
#
loop_
_entity_poly.entity_id
_entity_poly.type
_entity_poly.pdbx_seq_one_letter_code
_entity_poly.pdbx_strand_id
1 'polypeptide(L)'
;IKAAIENALEAKKRCSRETGRKDLFIAYDAGPCGKLLKPAGDLDFEDAVSLFKRTFLIAFKYNIDAVAIETMNDAFEAKACVVAAKEARIECGKPDLPVFVTTVFDASSRLLTGASPEVMVAILEGLGVDALGLNCGLGPDVLVDAGIRLVRASSIPVIIKPNAGLPRSENGKTVYDINETDFAKYMKVFAKEGALIFGGCCGTTPKHISKLTAAIKKMKPVELTEKNTTVIASYTRPVYIGG
;
A
#
# COMPACT_ATOMS: atom_id res chain seq x y z
N ILE A 1 -9.00 1.66 -17.61
CA ILE A 1 -8.12 0.53 -17.24
C ILE A 1 -7.22 0.16 -18.40
N LYS A 2 -7.72 -0.33 -19.55
CA LYS A 2 -6.91 -0.81 -20.68
C LYS A 2 -5.84 0.20 -21.11
N ALA A 3 -6.24 1.41 -21.52
CA ALA A 3 -5.30 2.44 -21.97
C ALA A 3 -4.22 2.79 -20.92
N ALA A 4 -4.57 2.80 -19.62
CA ALA A 4 -3.60 3.06 -18.55
C ALA A 4 -2.54 1.95 -18.48
N ILE A 5 -2.93 0.68 -18.59
CA ILE A 5 -2.00 -0.44 -18.58
C ILE A 5 -1.14 -0.44 -19.85
N GLU A 6 -1.73 -0.18 -21.00
CA GLU A 6 -1.01 -0.10 -22.29
C GLU A 6 0.04 1.01 -22.28
N ASN A 7 -0.30 2.19 -21.72
CA ASN A 7 0.65 3.30 -21.54
C ASN A 7 1.80 2.91 -20.59
N ALA A 8 1.51 2.22 -19.48
CA ALA A 8 2.53 1.77 -18.56
C ALA A 8 3.47 0.73 -19.19
N LEU A 9 2.93 -0.22 -19.95
CA LEU A 9 3.70 -1.23 -20.68
C LEU A 9 4.60 -0.58 -21.76
N GLU A 10 4.10 0.42 -22.48
CA GLU A 10 4.91 1.15 -23.46
C GLU A 10 6.00 1.99 -22.77
N ALA A 11 5.68 2.64 -21.65
CA ALA A 11 6.66 3.37 -20.84
C ALA A 11 7.78 2.44 -20.32
N LYS A 12 7.43 1.23 -19.86
CA LYS A 12 8.39 0.19 -19.46
C LYS A 12 9.33 -0.18 -20.61
N LYS A 13 8.79 -0.45 -21.80
CA LYS A 13 9.56 -0.77 -23.02
C LYS A 13 10.50 0.37 -23.42
N ARG A 14 9.98 1.61 -23.41
CA ARG A 14 10.77 2.79 -23.76
C ARG A 14 11.92 2.99 -22.78
N CYS A 15 11.64 2.96 -21.48
CA CYS A 15 12.67 3.10 -20.44
C CYS A 15 13.73 2.00 -20.55
N SER A 16 13.35 0.75 -20.78
CA SER A 16 14.31 -0.35 -20.99
C SER A 16 15.22 -0.12 -22.19
N ARG A 17 14.68 0.39 -23.31
CA ARG A 17 15.51 0.71 -24.50
C ARG A 17 16.48 1.85 -24.25
N GLU A 18 16.01 2.92 -23.57
CA GLU A 18 16.81 4.13 -23.36
C GLU A 18 17.88 3.97 -22.28
N THR A 19 17.62 3.14 -21.26
CA THR A 19 18.49 3.02 -20.07
C THR A 19 19.19 1.68 -19.91
N GLY A 20 18.79 0.66 -20.69
CA GLY A 20 19.25 -0.72 -20.52
C GLY A 20 18.67 -1.42 -19.28
N ARG A 21 17.80 -0.78 -18.49
CA ARG A 21 17.21 -1.34 -17.29
C ARG A 21 16.26 -2.48 -17.63
N LYS A 22 16.34 -3.57 -16.85
CA LYS A 22 15.46 -4.75 -16.93
C LYS A 22 14.65 -4.94 -15.63
N ASP A 23 14.97 -4.21 -14.60
CA ASP A 23 14.40 -4.25 -13.26
C ASP A 23 13.19 -3.29 -13.13
N LEU A 24 12.32 -3.32 -14.12
CA LEU A 24 11.11 -2.49 -14.20
C LEU A 24 9.87 -3.39 -14.09
N PHE A 25 8.99 -3.07 -13.16
CA PHE A 25 7.77 -3.83 -12.91
C PHE A 25 6.54 -2.94 -13.10
N ILE A 26 5.41 -3.54 -13.48
CA ILE A 26 4.12 -2.90 -13.62
C ILE A 26 3.17 -3.49 -12.61
N ALA A 27 2.70 -2.67 -11.68
CA ALA A 27 1.60 -3.02 -10.79
C ALA A 27 0.30 -2.41 -11.29
N TYR A 28 -0.77 -3.18 -11.30
CA TYR A 28 -2.11 -2.64 -11.49
C TYR A 28 -2.58 -2.00 -10.18
N ASP A 29 -2.85 -0.70 -10.23
CA ASP A 29 -3.32 0.08 -9.09
C ASP A 29 -4.85 0.03 -8.97
N ALA A 30 -5.35 -0.34 -7.79
CA ALA A 30 -6.76 -0.37 -7.42
C ALA A 30 -6.97 0.45 -6.13
N GLY A 31 -7.63 1.58 -6.26
CA GLY A 31 -8.00 2.45 -5.13
C GLY A 31 -9.43 2.20 -4.62
N PRO A 32 -9.86 2.94 -3.57
CA PRO A 32 -11.20 2.83 -3.00
C PRO A 32 -12.31 3.14 -4.02
N CYS A 33 -13.46 2.50 -3.86
CA CYS A 33 -14.61 2.72 -4.73
C CYS A 33 -15.40 4.02 -4.42
N GLY A 34 -15.02 4.71 -3.35
CA GLY A 34 -15.66 5.97 -2.94
C GLY A 34 -16.95 5.79 -2.13
N LYS A 35 -17.23 4.56 -1.68
CA LYS A 35 -18.37 4.24 -0.81
C LYS A 35 -17.90 3.47 0.42
N LEU A 36 -18.60 3.68 1.53
CA LEU A 36 -18.41 2.85 2.72
C LEU A 36 -19.29 1.61 2.66
N LEU A 37 -18.75 0.51 3.15
CA LEU A 37 -19.48 -0.75 3.26
C LEU A 37 -20.38 -0.73 4.51
N LYS A 38 -21.44 -1.54 4.49
CA LYS A 38 -22.27 -1.79 5.68
C LYS A 38 -21.43 -2.34 6.84
N PRO A 39 -21.69 -1.95 8.08
CA PRO A 39 -22.78 -1.07 8.53
C PRO A 39 -22.46 0.43 8.49
N ALA A 40 -21.23 0.84 8.15
CA ALA A 40 -20.82 2.25 8.13
C ALA A 40 -21.37 3.05 6.93
N GLY A 41 -21.71 2.37 5.84
CA GLY A 41 -22.30 2.92 4.63
C GLY A 41 -23.44 2.04 4.10
N ASP A 42 -23.69 2.15 2.80
CA ASP A 42 -24.82 1.49 2.11
C ASP A 42 -24.40 0.33 1.18
N LEU A 43 -23.10 0.18 0.92
CA LEU A 43 -22.60 -0.85 0.00
C LEU A 43 -22.48 -2.22 0.70
N ASP A 44 -23.06 -3.25 0.09
CA ASP A 44 -22.89 -4.63 0.54
C ASP A 44 -21.50 -5.16 0.22
N PHE A 45 -20.96 -6.06 1.07
CA PHE A 45 -19.63 -6.63 0.90
C PHE A 45 -19.48 -7.37 -0.44
N GLU A 46 -20.45 -8.21 -0.79
CA GLU A 46 -20.44 -8.99 -2.04
C GLU A 46 -20.54 -8.11 -3.28
N ASP A 47 -21.28 -7.01 -3.19
CA ASP A 47 -21.35 -6.01 -4.27
C ASP A 47 -19.99 -5.32 -4.46
N ALA A 48 -19.30 -5.00 -3.37
CA ALA A 48 -17.95 -4.46 -3.42
C ALA A 48 -16.96 -5.46 -4.05
N VAL A 49 -16.99 -6.73 -3.64
CA VAL A 49 -16.18 -7.80 -4.25
C VAL A 49 -16.44 -7.87 -5.76
N SER A 50 -17.71 -7.91 -6.15
CA SER A 50 -18.10 -7.98 -7.57
C SER A 50 -17.61 -6.78 -8.38
N LEU A 51 -17.69 -5.58 -7.81
CA LEU A 51 -17.24 -4.33 -8.41
C LEU A 51 -15.72 -4.35 -8.67
N PHE A 52 -14.92 -4.69 -7.66
CA PHE A 52 -13.47 -4.78 -7.79
C PHE A 52 -13.05 -5.91 -8.74
N LYS A 53 -13.67 -7.07 -8.65
CA LYS A 53 -13.37 -8.23 -9.50
C LYS A 53 -13.48 -7.91 -10.98
N ARG A 54 -14.49 -7.14 -11.40
CA ARG A 54 -14.63 -6.67 -12.78
C ARG A 54 -13.42 -5.90 -13.27
N THR A 55 -12.78 -5.12 -12.42
CA THR A 55 -11.60 -4.34 -12.79
C THR A 55 -10.36 -5.24 -12.91
N PHE A 56 -10.19 -6.18 -12.00
CA PHE A 56 -9.10 -7.15 -12.02
C PHE A 56 -9.19 -8.10 -13.22
N LEU A 57 -10.38 -8.60 -13.58
CA LEU A 57 -10.57 -9.43 -14.77
C LEU A 57 -10.17 -8.72 -16.08
N ILE A 58 -10.24 -7.38 -16.11
CA ILE A 58 -9.73 -6.59 -17.25
C ILE A 58 -8.21 -6.49 -17.18
N ALA A 59 -7.67 -6.14 -16.01
CA ALA A 59 -6.24 -5.93 -15.81
C ALA A 59 -5.41 -7.20 -16.02
N PHE A 60 -5.92 -8.34 -15.57
CA PHE A 60 -5.20 -9.63 -15.64
C PHE A 60 -5.10 -10.23 -17.04
N LYS A 61 -5.77 -9.65 -18.02
CA LYS A 61 -5.55 -9.97 -19.44
C LYS A 61 -4.22 -9.43 -19.98
N TYR A 62 -3.58 -8.52 -19.23
CA TYR A 62 -2.30 -7.92 -19.58
C TYR A 62 -1.13 -8.55 -18.82
N ASN A 63 0.08 -8.32 -19.32
CA ASN A 63 1.30 -8.76 -18.64
C ASN A 63 1.72 -7.73 -17.58
N ILE A 64 1.02 -7.75 -16.45
CA ILE A 64 1.37 -7.01 -15.24
C ILE A 64 2.15 -7.89 -14.28
N ASP A 65 2.99 -7.28 -13.45
CA ASP A 65 3.91 -7.99 -12.56
C ASP A 65 3.36 -8.11 -11.12
N ALA A 66 2.40 -7.26 -10.74
CA ALA A 66 1.76 -7.26 -9.41
C ALA A 66 0.42 -6.52 -9.42
N VAL A 67 -0.32 -6.65 -8.32
CA VAL A 67 -1.46 -5.82 -7.95
C VAL A 67 -1.06 -4.92 -6.78
N ALA A 68 -1.38 -3.63 -6.87
CA ALA A 68 -1.26 -2.66 -5.78
C ALA A 68 -2.66 -2.18 -5.40
N ILE A 69 -3.18 -2.65 -4.29
CA ILE A 69 -4.42 -2.15 -3.67
C ILE A 69 -4.00 -1.00 -2.76
N GLU A 70 -4.31 0.23 -3.13
CA GLU A 70 -3.74 1.41 -2.47
C GLU A 70 -4.79 2.35 -1.87
N THR A 71 -4.37 3.10 -0.85
CA THR A 71 -5.15 4.21 -0.28
C THR A 71 -6.47 3.75 0.36
N MET A 72 -6.52 2.50 0.83
CA MET A 72 -7.69 1.97 1.50
C MET A 72 -7.86 2.60 2.87
N ASN A 73 -9.03 3.17 3.13
CA ASN A 73 -9.38 3.86 4.36
C ASN A 73 -10.44 3.13 5.20
N ASP A 74 -10.88 1.98 4.72
CA ASP A 74 -11.82 1.07 5.37
C ASP A 74 -11.29 -0.37 5.34
N ALA A 75 -11.32 -1.04 6.48
CA ALA A 75 -10.83 -2.41 6.62
C ALA A 75 -11.69 -3.42 5.83
N PHE A 76 -13.01 -3.23 5.75
CA PHE A 76 -13.91 -4.09 4.99
C PHE A 76 -13.75 -3.89 3.49
N GLU A 77 -13.60 -2.65 3.04
CA GLU A 77 -13.34 -2.37 1.63
C GLU A 77 -12.00 -2.99 1.19
N ALA A 78 -10.93 -2.82 2.00
CA ALA A 78 -9.64 -3.46 1.74
C ALA A 78 -9.78 -4.99 1.64
N LYS A 79 -10.53 -5.62 2.57
CA LYS A 79 -10.83 -7.05 2.55
C LYS A 79 -11.57 -7.46 1.28
N ALA A 80 -12.64 -6.75 0.90
CA ALA A 80 -13.41 -7.02 -0.31
C ALA A 80 -12.54 -6.94 -1.57
N CYS A 81 -11.67 -5.93 -1.65
CA CYS A 81 -10.76 -5.75 -2.78
C CYS A 81 -9.73 -6.88 -2.87
N VAL A 82 -9.15 -7.33 -1.73
CA VAL A 82 -8.23 -8.49 -1.70
C VAL A 82 -8.94 -9.77 -2.13
N VAL A 83 -10.15 -10.05 -1.62
CA VAL A 83 -10.96 -11.22 -2.02
C VAL A 83 -11.18 -11.19 -3.53
N ALA A 84 -11.62 -10.06 -4.07
CA ALA A 84 -11.84 -9.87 -5.49
C ALA A 84 -10.57 -10.12 -6.34
N ALA A 85 -9.42 -9.62 -5.91
CA ALA A 85 -8.14 -9.85 -6.58
C ALA A 85 -7.75 -11.33 -6.58
N LYS A 86 -7.92 -12.02 -5.43
CA LYS A 86 -7.62 -13.46 -5.30
C LYS A 86 -8.53 -14.33 -6.16
N GLU A 87 -9.81 -14.04 -6.22
CA GLU A 87 -10.74 -14.76 -7.10
C GLU A 87 -10.40 -14.52 -8.58
N ALA A 88 -10.18 -13.26 -8.96
CA ALA A 88 -9.87 -12.92 -10.33
C ALA A 88 -8.55 -13.52 -10.82
N ARG A 89 -7.49 -13.60 -9.95
CA ARG A 89 -6.23 -14.21 -10.35
C ARG A 89 -6.34 -15.73 -10.59
N ILE A 90 -7.17 -16.43 -9.82
CA ILE A 90 -7.48 -17.86 -10.04
C ILE A 90 -8.21 -18.02 -11.36
N GLU A 91 -9.27 -17.23 -11.59
CA GLU A 91 -10.09 -17.27 -12.81
C GLU A 91 -9.27 -16.97 -14.08
N CYS A 92 -8.27 -16.08 -13.97
CA CYS A 92 -7.38 -15.72 -15.07
C CYS A 92 -6.12 -16.62 -15.19
N GLY A 93 -5.99 -17.69 -14.41
CA GLY A 93 -4.84 -18.57 -14.43
C GLY A 93 -3.52 -17.93 -13.96
N LYS A 94 -3.60 -16.94 -13.06
CA LYS A 94 -2.45 -16.23 -12.48
C LYS A 94 -2.41 -16.34 -10.94
N PRO A 95 -2.46 -17.54 -10.35
CA PRO A 95 -2.59 -17.73 -8.91
C PRO A 95 -1.45 -17.09 -8.10
N ASP A 96 -0.26 -16.99 -8.70
CA ASP A 96 0.96 -16.50 -8.06
C ASP A 96 1.21 -15.00 -8.27
N LEU A 97 0.26 -14.26 -8.91
CA LEU A 97 0.42 -12.83 -9.12
C LEU A 97 0.41 -12.10 -7.75
N PRO A 98 1.50 -11.39 -7.35
CA PRO A 98 1.60 -10.77 -6.04
C PRO A 98 0.53 -9.70 -5.81
N VAL A 99 0.01 -9.64 -4.58
CA VAL A 99 -0.98 -8.64 -4.13
C VAL A 99 -0.40 -7.84 -2.97
N PHE A 100 -0.21 -6.54 -3.19
CA PHE A 100 0.27 -5.59 -2.21
C PHE A 100 -0.88 -4.71 -1.76
N VAL A 101 -0.96 -4.41 -0.45
CA VAL A 101 -2.06 -3.60 0.08
C VAL A 101 -1.52 -2.48 0.96
N THR A 102 -1.94 -1.25 0.69
CA THR A 102 -1.62 -0.10 1.56
C THR A 102 -2.88 0.65 1.99
N THR A 103 -2.85 1.13 3.23
CA THR A 103 -3.97 1.78 3.90
C THR A 103 -3.60 3.19 4.34
N VAL A 104 -4.61 4.03 4.55
CA VAL A 104 -4.44 5.42 4.98
C VAL A 104 -4.72 5.54 6.46
N PHE A 105 -3.71 5.96 7.22
CA PHE A 105 -3.85 6.24 8.65
C PHE A 105 -3.91 7.75 8.91
N ASP A 106 -4.68 8.14 9.92
CA ASP A 106 -4.69 9.48 10.48
C ASP A 106 -3.55 9.68 11.51
N ALA A 107 -3.49 10.88 12.12
CA ALA A 107 -2.49 11.21 13.13
C ALA A 107 -2.63 10.39 14.43
N SER A 108 -3.76 9.73 14.65
CA SER A 108 -3.99 8.81 15.78
C SER A 108 -3.67 7.35 15.43
N SER A 109 -3.06 7.11 14.26
CA SER A 109 -2.77 5.78 13.73
C SER A 109 -4.02 4.92 13.55
N ARG A 110 -5.11 5.53 13.01
CA ARG A 110 -6.37 4.85 12.72
C ARG A 110 -6.80 5.09 11.28
N LEU A 111 -7.45 4.09 10.70
CA LEU A 111 -8.21 4.26 9.46
C LEU A 111 -9.48 5.09 9.75
N LEU A 112 -10.12 5.61 8.72
CA LEU A 112 -11.38 6.37 8.82
C LEU A 112 -12.44 5.60 9.66
N THR A 113 -12.49 4.30 9.53
CA THR A 113 -13.43 3.42 10.23
C THR A 113 -12.90 2.85 11.55
N GLY A 114 -11.74 3.33 12.02
CA GLY A 114 -11.19 3.08 13.34
C GLY A 114 -10.22 1.90 13.46
N ALA A 115 -9.93 1.18 12.38
CA ALA A 115 -8.95 0.08 12.40
C ALA A 115 -7.54 0.58 12.74
N SER A 116 -6.83 -0.14 13.60
CA SER A 116 -5.43 0.14 13.95
C SER A 116 -4.45 -0.58 13.01
N PRO A 117 -3.14 -0.23 13.01
CA PRO A 117 -2.13 -0.97 12.27
C PRO A 117 -2.17 -2.48 12.51
N GLU A 118 -2.30 -2.91 13.77
CA GLU A 118 -2.32 -4.33 14.14
C GLU A 118 -3.58 -5.04 13.61
N VAL A 119 -4.72 -4.35 13.57
CA VAL A 119 -5.95 -4.88 12.95
C VAL A 119 -5.73 -5.11 11.47
N MET A 120 -5.13 -4.15 10.78
CA MET A 120 -4.86 -4.29 9.34
C MET A 120 -3.85 -5.39 9.06
N VAL A 121 -2.79 -5.53 9.87
CA VAL A 121 -1.86 -6.65 9.76
C VAL A 121 -2.60 -7.99 9.91
N ALA A 122 -3.39 -8.17 10.98
CA ALA A 122 -4.13 -9.41 11.21
C ALA A 122 -5.09 -9.77 10.06
N ILE A 123 -5.81 -8.78 9.51
CA ILE A 123 -6.72 -8.98 8.38
C ILE A 123 -5.95 -9.34 7.11
N LEU A 124 -4.93 -8.55 6.76
CA LEU A 124 -4.24 -8.66 5.47
C LEU A 124 -3.33 -9.89 5.41
N GLU A 125 -2.59 -10.21 6.49
CA GLU A 125 -1.82 -11.45 6.56
C GLU A 125 -2.75 -12.68 6.57
N GLY A 126 -3.86 -12.63 7.31
CA GLY A 126 -4.87 -13.69 7.29
C GLY A 126 -5.50 -13.91 5.91
N LEU A 127 -5.55 -12.89 5.06
CA LEU A 127 -5.96 -12.97 3.67
C LEU A 127 -4.83 -13.44 2.74
N GLY A 128 -3.59 -13.58 3.23
CA GLY A 128 -2.43 -14.02 2.44
C GLY A 128 -2.06 -13.03 1.34
N VAL A 129 -1.91 -11.74 1.69
CA VAL A 129 -1.29 -10.75 0.81
C VAL A 129 0.23 -10.88 0.87
N ASP A 130 0.93 -10.43 -0.16
CA ASP A 130 2.39 -10.59 -0.29
C ASP A 130 3.18 -9.45 0.35
N ALA A 131 2.55 -8.28 0.51
CA ALA A 131 3.07 -7.16 1.28
C ALA A 131 1.92 -6.26 1.73
N LEU A 132 2.11 -5.58 2.86
CA LEU A 132 1.13 -4.64 3.40
C LEU A 132 1.81 -3.33 3.83
N GLY A 133 1.04 -2.29 4.10
CA GLY A 133 1.66 -1.05 4.56
C GLY A 133 0.74 0.14 4.59
N LEU A 134 1.36 1.31 4.45
CA LEU A 134 0.65 2.59 4.41
C LEU A 134 1.05 3.44 3.21
N ASN A 135 0.10 4.25 2.73
CA ASN A 135 0.38 5.28 1.74
C ASN A 135 -0.54 6.49 1.92
N CYS A 136 -0.18 7.61 1.33
CA CYS A 136 -1.00 8.82 1.29
C CYS A 136 -1.31 9.43 2.68
N GLY A 137 -2.37 10.26 2.75
CA GLY A 137 -2.84 10.91 3.98
C GLY A 137 -1.91 12.01 4.46
N LEU A 138 -0.94 11.63 5.26
CA LEU A 138 -0.05 12.53 5.99
C LEU A 138 1.42 12.38 5.55
N GLY A 139 2.29 13.23 6.08
CA GLY A 139 3.72 13.14 5.87
C GLY A 139 4.38 12.05 6.73
N PRO A 140 5.62 11.65 6.38
CA PRO A 140 6.33 10.60 7.10
C PRO A 140 6.68 10.98 8.55
N ASP A 141 6.71 12.26 8.89
CA ASP A 141 6.91 12.80 10.22
C ASP A 141 5.77 12.45 11.18
N VAL A 142 4.52 12.50 10.70
CA VAL A 142 3.31 12.17 11.47
C VAL A 142 3.05 10.67 11.49
N LEU A 143 3.34 9.97 10.39
CA LEU A 143 3.04 8.54 10.23
C LEU A 143 4.05 7.60 10.90
N VAL A 144 5.04 8.12 11.65
CA VAL A 144 6.08 7.30 12.29
C VAL A 144 5.48 6.22 13.18
N ASP A 145 4.52 6.56 14.04
CA ASP A 145 3.88 5.58 14.95
C ASP A 145 3.18 4.47 14.17
N ALA A 146 2.31 4.82 13.22
CA ALA A 146 1.59 3.85 12.42
C ALA A 146 2.53 2.90 11.66
N GLY A 147 3.58 3.45 11.03
CA GLY A 147 4.54 2.65 10.26
C GLY A 147 5.37 1.70 11.12
N ILE A 148 5.82 2.14 12.30
CA ILE A 148 6.57 1.28 13.24
C ILE A 148 5.67 0.16 13.77
N ARG A 149 4.42 0.45 14.10
CA ARG A 149 3.46 -0.55 14.56
C ARG A 149 3.13 -1.59 13.48
N LEU A 150 3.00 -1.17 12.21
CA LEU A 150 2.87 -2.10 11.08
C LEU A 150 4.07 -3.05 11.01
N VAL A 151 5.30 -2.50 11.05
CA VAL A 151 6.53 -3.31 10.98
C VAL A 151 6.64 -4.29 12.14
N ARG A 152 6.34 -3.84 13.35
CA ARG A 152 6.44 -4.70 14.55
C ARG A 152 5.40 -5.80 14.60
N ALA A 153 4.23 -5.55 14.05
CA ALA A 153 3.15 -6.55 14.02
C ALA A 153 3.27 -7.52 12.84
N SER A 154 3.85 -7.10 11.71
CA SER A 154 3.86 -7.87 10.47
C SER A 154 4.96 -8.92 10.39
N SER A 155 4.63 -10.09 9.79
CA SER A 155 5.58 -11.15 9.40
C SER A 155 5.96 -11.08 7.92
N ILE A 156 5.32 -10.19 7.14
CA ILE A 156 5.57 -10.02 5.70
C ILE A 156 6.11 -8.61 5.41
N PRO A 157 6.65 -8.34 4.20
CA PRO A 157 7.22 -7.04 3.85
C PRO A 157 6.27 -5.87 4.09
N VAL A 158 6.75 -4.81 4.75
CA VAL A 158 5.98 -3.58 4.99
C VAL A 158 6.35 -2.49 4.00
N ILE A 159 5.32 -1.87 3.42
CA ILE A 159 5.39 -0.80 2.42
C ILE A 159 5.14 0.54 3.09
N ILE A 160 6.02 1.53 2.84
CA ILE A 160 5.88 2.89 3.34
C ILE A 160 5.94 3.88 2.16
N LYS A 161 4.80 4.52 1.85
CA LYS A 161 4.66 5.48 0.73
C LYS A 161 3.86 6.73 1.15
N PRO A 162 4.34 7.54 2.11
CA PRO A 162 3.63 8.72 2.62
C PRO A 162 3.59 9.86 1.60
N ASN A 163 2.79 10.87 1.88
CA ASN A 163 2.85 12.16 1.19
C ASN A 163 4.14 12.92 1.55
N ALA A 164 4.49 13.93 0.77
CA ALA A 164 5.53 14.90 1.12
C ALA A 164 5.01 15.98 2.11
N GLY A 165 4.27 15.55 3.14
CA GLY A 165 3.59 16.41 4.10
C GLY A 165 2.12 16.64 3.76
N LEU A 166 1.52 17.70 4.32
CA LEU A 166 0.14 18.09 4.06
C LEU A 166 0.04 19.03 2.86
N PRO A 167 -0.99 18.87 2.02
CA PRO A 167 -1.24 19.82 0.94
C PRO A 167 -1.71 21.18 1.50
N ARG A 168 -1.17 22.27 0.96
CA ARG A 168 -1.64 23.61 1.20
C ARG A 168 -1.76 24.38 -0.13
N SER A 169 -2.59 25.40 -0.17
CA SER A 169 -2.73 26.27 -1.35
C SER A 169 -1.82 27.48 -1.21
N GLU A 170 -0.90 27.66 -2.17
CA GLU A 170 -0.09 28.87 -2.33
C GLU A 170 -0.29 29.44 -3.74
N ASN A 171 -0.83 30.67 -3.84
CA ASN A 171 -1.08 31.32 -5.13
C ASN A 171 -1.87 30.44 -6.13
N GLY A 172 -2.89 29.71 -5.64
CA GLY A 172 -3.74 28.82 -6.45
C GLY A 172 -3.05 27.50 -6.89
N LYS A 173 -1.86 27.19 -6.35
CA LYS A 173 -1.16 25.92 -6.59
C LYS A 173 -1.12 25.10 -5.32
N THR A 174 -1.27 23.78 -5.46
CA THR A 174 -1.07 22.84 -4.36
C THR A 174 0.42 22.64 -4.14
N VAL A 175 0.90 22.94 -2.93
CA VAL A 175 2.28 22.72 -2.49
C VAL A 175 2.29 21.81 -1.25
N TYR A 176 3.40 21.14 -1.02
CA TYR A 176 3.63 20.24 0.11
C TYR A 176 4.83 20.75 0.91
N ASP A 177 4.81 20.58 2.22
CA ASP A 177 5.73 21.25 3.15
C ASP A 177 6.97 20.44 3.52
N ILE A 178 7.05 19.16 3.18
CA ILE A 178 8.24 18.33 3.44
C ILE A 178 9.11 18.26 2.18
N ASN A 179 10.31 18.82 2.30
CA ASN A 179 11.31 18.77 1.22
C ASN A 179 11.96 17.37 1.12
N GLU A 180 12.71 17.17 0.03
CA GLU A 180 13.32 15.86 -0.27
C GLU A 180 14.37 15.39 0.74
N THR A 181 15.00 16.29 1.47
CA THR A 181 16.03 15.95 2.48
C THR A 181 15.38 15.49 3.78
N ASP A 182 14.36 16.22 4.25
CA ASP A 182 13.61 15.85 5.45
C ASP A 182 12.79 14.59 5.19
N PHE A 183 12.17 14.47 4.02
CA PHE A 183 11.49 13.23 3.60
C PHE A 183 12.40 12.02 3.72
N ALA A 184 13.61 12.07 3.12
CA ALA A 184 14.56 10.97 3.19
C ALA A 184 15.04 10.67 4.62
N LYS A 185 15.16 11.69 5.48
CA LYS A 185 15.51 11.53 6.90
C LYS A 185 14.45 10.75 7.66
N TYR A 186 13.17 11.10 7.51
CA TYR A 186 12.07 10.37 8.14
C TYR A 186 11.94 8.95 7.59
N MET A 187 12.01 8.78 6.28
CA MET A 187 11.92 7.46 5.64
C MET A 187 13.02 6.50 6.10
N LYS A 188 14.21 7.02 6.42
CA LYS A 188 15.30 6.24 7.00
C LYS A 188 14.96 5.65 8.39
N VAL A 189 14.05 6.27 9.15
CA VAL A 189 13.57 5.72 10.44
C VAL A 189 12.84 4.41 10.18
N PHE A 190 11.89 4.40 9.25
CA PHE A 190 11.15 3.18 8.90
C PHE A 190 12.06 2.05 8.38
N ALA A 191 13.10 2.41 7.59
CA ALA A 191 14.07 1.42 7.11
C ALA A 191 14.88 0.79 8.26
N LYS A 192 15.23 1.56 9.28
CA LYS A 192 15.90 1.05 10.47
C LYS A 192 15.02 0.13 11.31
N GLU A 193 13.73 0.41 11.37
CA GLU A 193 12.74 -0.40 12.09
C GLU A 193 12.38 -1.69 11.35
N GLY A 194 12.67 -1.79 10.03
CA GLY A 194 12.48 -3.03 9.27
C GLY A 194 11.48 -2.94 8.11
N ALA A 195 11.00 -1.75 7.73
CA ALA A 195 10.26 -1.60 6.50
C ALA A 195 11.16 -1.93 5.29
N LEU A 196 10.60 -2.58 4.26
CA LEU A 196 11.37 -3.12 3.14
C LEU A 196 11.04 -2.49 1.79
N ILE A 197 9.83 -1.96 1.61
CA ILE A 197 9.38 -1.38 0.34
C ILE A 197 9.09 0.10 0.56
N PHE A 198 9.68 0.94 -0.27
CA PHE A 198 9.63 2.39 -0.09
C PHE A 198 9.20 3.10 -1.36
N GLY A 199 8.47 4.18 -1.17
CA GLY A 199 8.05 5.06 -2.23
C GLY A 199 7.57 6.40 -1.69
N GLY A 200 6.70 7.04 -2.43
CA GLY A 200 6.02 8.26 -2.03
C GLY A 200 4.67 8.34 -2.71
N CYS A 201 3.79 9.16 -2.16
CA CYS A 201 2.47 9.44 -2.70
C CYS A 201 2.36 10.93 -3.08
N CYS A 202 1.30 11.61 -2.70
CA CYS A 202 1.07 13.00 -3.11
C CYS A 202 2.21 13.94 -2.70
N GLY A 203 2.57 14.84 -3.60
CA GLY A 203 3.64 15.83 -3.40
C GLY A 203 5.06 15.30 -3.56
N THR A 204 5.29 13.98 -3.60
CA THR A 204 6.63 13.45 -3.85
C THR A 204 7.03 13.59 -5.32
N THR A 205 8.30 13.90 -5.53
CA THR A 205 8.91 14.13 -6.85
C THR A 205 10.07 13.16 -7.07
N PRO A 206 10.61 13.04 -8.28
CA PRO A 206 11.83 12.27 -8.53
C PRO A 206 13.00 12.63 -7.61
N LYS A 207 13.10 13.89 -7.15
CA LYS A 207 14.13 14.32 -6.20
C LYS A 207 13.93 13.66 -4.82
N HIS A 208 12.69 13.56 -4.33
CA HIS A 208 12.37 12.86 -3.09
C HIS A 208 12.82 11.40 -3.17
N ILE A 209 12.45 10.71 -4.24
CA ILE A 209 12.81 9.28 -4.44
C ILE A 209 14.33 9.10 -4.58
N SER A 210 15.01 9.99 -5.30
CA SER A 210 16.47 9.97 -5.44
C SER A 210 17.18 10.12 -4.08
N LYS A 211 16.75 11.09 -3.27
CA LYS A 211 17.30 11.31 -1.92
C LYS A 211 17.01 10.14 -0.99
N LEU A 212 15.79 9.63 -1.01
CA LEU A 212 15.40 8.43 -0.26
C LEU A 212 16.30 7.25 -0.63
N THR A 213 16.42 6.93 -1.91
CA THR A 213 17.26 5.83 -2.39
C THR A 213 18.70 6.00 -1.94
N ALA A 214 19.28 7.20 -2.05
CA ALA A 214 20.63 7.46 -1.58
C ALA A 214 20.80 7.26 -0.08
N ALA A 215 19.78 7.57 0.71
CA ALA A 215 19.80 7.44 2.17
C ALA A 215 19.73 5.99 2.66
N ILE A 216 19.03 5.10 1.93
CA ILE A 216 18.77 3.73 2.40
C ILE A 216 19.55 2.66 1.63
N LYS A 217 20.06 2.89 0.41
CA LYS A 217 20.69 1.88 -0.46
C LYS A 217 21.86 1.09 0.14
N LYS A 218 22.51 1.64 1.17
CA LYS A 218 23.63 0.99 1.88
C LYS A 218 23.19 0.31 3.17
N MET A 219 21.93 0.43 3.56
CA MET A 219 21.40 -0.22 4.74
C MET A 219 21.18 -1.69 4.43
N LYS A 220 21.49 -2.56 5.38
CA LYS A 220 21.10 -3.96 5.27
C LYS A 220 19.60 -4.05 5.60
N PRO A 221 18.81 -4.77 4.79
CA PRO A 221 17.43 -5.07 5.15
C PRO A 221 17.38 -5.80 6.49
N VAL A 222 16.38 -5.47 7.31
CA VAL A 222 16.09 -6.23 8.52
C VAL A 222 15.41 -7.53 8.09
N GLU A 223 15.83 -8.66 8.67
CA GLU A 223 15.21 -9.95 8.39
C GLU A 223 13.78 -9.98 8.92
N LEU A 224 12.88 -10.53 8.10
CA LEU A 224 11.50 -10.76 8.51
C LEU A 224 11.48 -11.87 9.57
N THR A 225 10.72 -11.66 10.64
CA THR A 225 10.53 -12.65 11.70
C THR A 225 9.09 -13.08 11.76
N GLU A 226 8.85 -14.39 11.79
CA GLU A 226 7.52 -14.93 12.07
C GLU A 226 7.03 -14.47 13.44
N LYS A 227 5.78 -14.09 13.50
CA LYS A 227 5.09 -13.74 14.74
C LYS A 227 4.24 -14.94 15.17
N ASN A 228 4.76 -15.79 16.03
CA ASN A 228 4.10 -16.99 16.55
C ASN A 228 2.94 -16.65 17.53
N THR A 229 2.06 -15.77 17.08
CA THR A 229 0.93 -15.31 17.89
C THR A 229 -0.34 -15.40 17.07
N THR A 230 -1.34 -16.12 17.55
CA THR A 230 -2.66 -16.13 16.94
C THR A 230 -3.39 -14.82 17.25
N VAL A 231 -3.83 -14.12 16.20
CA VAL A 231 -4.56 -12.86 16.32
C VAL A 231 -5.90 -12.97 15.65
N ILE A 232 -6.97 -12.61 16.36
CA ILE A 232 -8.30 -12.41 15.81
C ILE A 232 -8.58 -10.92 15.79
N ALA A 233 -9.00 -10.38 14.65
CA ALA A 233 -9.33 -8.96 14.54
C ALA A 233 -10.83 -8.76 14.36
N SER A 234 -11.40 -7.89 15.19
CA SER A 234 -12.66 -7.23 14.86
C SER A 234 -12.37 -6.06 13.91
N TYR A 235 -13.43 -5.32 13.55
CA TYR A 235 -13.29 -4.11 12.70
C TYR A 235 -12.30 -3.06 13.24
N THR A 236 -12.17 -2.96 14.58
CA THR A 236 -11.36 -1.92 15.24
C THR A 236 -10.36 -2.42 16.28
N ARG A 237 -10.44 -3.69 16.68
CA ARG A 237 -9.61 -4.23 17.78
C ARG A 237 -8.98 -5.55 17.41
N PRO A 238 -7.66 -5.72 17.61
CA PRO A 238 -7.03 -7.04 17.59
C PRO A 238 -7.20 -7.71 18.95
N VAL A 239 -7.35 -9.03 18.96
CA VAL A 239 -7.36 -9.89 20.15
C VAL A 239 -6.28 -10.94 19.95
N TYR A 240 -5.32 -10.97 20.86
CA TYR A 240 -4.21 -11.93 20.86
C TYR A 240 -4.58 -13.14 21.68
N ILE A 241 -4.33 -14.36 21.15
CA ILE A 241 -4.67 -15.63 21.78
C ILE A 241 -3.36 -16.39 22.03
N GLY A 242 -3.12 -16.75 23.28
CA GLY A 242 -1.96 -17.57 23.66
C GLY A 242 -0.66 -16.79 23.68
N GLY A 243 -0.54 -15.84 24.58
CA GLY A 243 0.70 -15.16 24.97
C GLY A 243 1.12 -15.59 26.35
#